data_dee426b60608d4761aff1f9cb5f4e207
#
_entry.id   dee426b60608d4761aff1f9cb5f4e207
#
_cell.length_a   1.000
_cell.length_b   1.000
_cell.length_c   1.000
_cell.angle_alpha   90.00
_cell.angle_beta   90.00
_cell.angle_gamma   90.00
#
_symmetry.space_group_name_H-M   'P 1'
#
loop_
_entity.id
_entity.type
_entity.pdbx_description
1 polymer ?
#
loop_
_entity_poly.entity_id
_entity_poly.type
_entity_poly.pdbx_seq_one_letter_code
_entity_poly.pdbx_strand_id
1 'polypeptide(L)'
;KGEIRADYVIWAAGQFGAPSDGGLVGSEHGWHYSTFKSWRDMPGSEAYVIGGYESGIDAAIGLVNAGKSVTVFDVDAPWGDDHKDPSRALSPFTHQRLRDARRSGAITLEGHEEIVALEKEEDGVRILGGNGRSWLSPHAPILATGFTTGTRPIVQWFDYGDHGLPLLTPQDESTALPGLFLVGPEVSHNGHLFCFIYKFRQRFAVVARAIAGRMGADTAYLELYRDNNMYLDDLACCDDDKCLC
;
A
#
# COMPACT_ATOMS: atom_id res chain seq x y z
N LYS A 1 8.30 -29.94 6.13
CA LYS A 1 7.62 -28.99 7.03
C LYS A 1 8.11 -29.31 8.43
N GLY A 2 8.58 -28.30 9.18
CA GLY A 2 9.01 -28.42 10.56
C GLY A 2 8.07 -27.65 11.49
N GLU A 3 8.06 -28.01 12.77
CA GLU A 3 7.37 -27.28 13.84
C GLU A 3 8.38 -26.39 14.55
N ILE A 4 8.00 -25.15 14.84
CA ILE A 4 8.77 -24.21 15.67
C ILE A 4 7.88 -23.85 16.85
N ARG A 5 8.44 -23.90 18.07
CA ARG A 5 7.79 -23.43 19.28
C ARG A 5 8.41 -22.12 19.69
N ALA A 6 7.59 -21.14 20.01
CA ALA A 6 8.01 -19.81 20.47
C ALA A 6 7.01 -19.28 21.48
N ASP A 7 7.48 -18.49 22.44
CA ASP A 7 6.62 -17.81 23.42
C ASP A 7 5.93 -16.59 22.77
N TYR A 8 6.59 -15.98 21.79
CA TYR A 8 6.09 -14.82 21.04
C TYR A 8 6.33 -14.99 19.56
N VAL A 9 5.40 -14.47 18.75
CA VAL A 9 5.47 -14.42 17.29
C VAL A 9 5.25 -12.98 16.84
N ILE A 10 6.13 -12.47 15.99
CA ILE A 10 5.95 -11.18 15.31
C ILE A 10 5.64 -11.47 13.86
N TRP A 11 4.40 -11.17 13.42
CA TRP A 11 4.01 -11.27 12.03
C TRP A 11 4.40 -10.00 11.29
N ALA A 12 5.41 -10.10 10.46
CA ALA A 12 6.01 -9.00 9.71
C ALA A 12 6.03 -9.27 8.20
N ALA A 13 5.09 -10.09 7.70
CA ALA A 13 5.08 -10.52 6.30
C ALA A 13 4.73 -9.40 5.31
N GLY A 14 4.12 -8.31 5.79
CA GLY A 14 3.61 -7.23 4.95
C GLY A 14 2.51 -7.73 4.00
N GLN A 15 2.13 -6.90 3.03
CA GLN A 15 1.05 -7.21 2.08
C GLN A 15 1.53 -7.34 0.63
N PHE A 16 2.79 -7.04 0.33
CA PHE A 16 3.32 -7.01 -1.06
C PHE A 16 3.22 -8.36 -1.78
N GLY A 17 3.23 -9.46 -1.04
CA GLY A 17 3.00 -10.82 -1.56
C GLY A 17 1.54 -11.20 -1.82
N ALA A 18 0.60 -10.29 -1.55
CA ALA A 18 -0.84 -10.51 -1.67
C ALA A 18 -1.49 -9.45 -2.58
N PRO A 19 -1.17 -9.40 -3.87
CA PRO A 19 -1.73 -8.43 -4.81
C PRO A 19 -3.25 -8.55 -4.89
N SER A 20 -3.93 -7.42 -5.07
CA SER A 20 -5.36 -7.34 -5.31
C SER A 20 -5.62 -7.03 -6.79
N ASP A 21 -6.61 -7.68 -7.38
CA ASP A 21 -7.12 -7.33 -8.71
C ASP A 21 -8.08 -6.14 -8.69
N GLY A 22 -8.41 -5.63 -7.49
CA GLY A 22 -9.37 -4.54 -7.32
C GLY A 22 -10.81 -4.89 -7.70
N GLY A 23 -11.12 -6.17 -7.92
CA GLY A 23 -12.42 -6.62 -8.45
C GLY A 23 -12.63 -6.31 -9.93
N LEU A 24 -11.55 -5.97 -10.66
CA LEU A 24 -11.59 -5.62 -12.08
C LEU A 24 -11.89 -6.86 -12.94
N VAL A 25 -12.94 -6.81 -13.72
CA VAL A 25 -13.30 -7.88 -14.66
C VAL A 25 -12.19 -8.02 -15.72
N GLY A 26 -11.71 -9.24 -15.98
CA GLY A 26 -10.64 -9.49 -16.94
C GLY A 26 -9.24 -9.06 -16.43
N SER A 27 -9.07 -8.91 -15.12
CA SER A 27 -7.79 -8.53 -14.49
C SER A 27 -6.62 -9.44 -14.86
N GLU A 28 -6.89 -10.69 -15.27
CA GLU A 28 -5.89 -11.63 -15.78
C GLU A 28 -5.20 -11.16 -17.06
N HIS A 29 -5.76 -10.17 -17.75
CA HIS A 29 -5.17 -9.52 -18.94
C HIS A 29 -4.28 -8.34 -18.59
N GLY A 30 -4.13 -8.00 -17.32
CA GLY A 30 -3.21 -7.00 -16.78
C GLY A 30 -2.02 -7.61 -16.04
N TRP A 31 -1.05 -6.78 -15.73
CA TRP A 31 0.10 -7.14 -14.90
C TRP A 31 0.07 -6.35 -13.60
N HIS A 32 -0.01 -7.04 -12.47
CA HIS A 32 0.01 -6.33 -11.20
C HIS A 32 1.36 -5.63 -10.98
N TYR A 33 1.33 -4.43 -10.42
CA TYR A 33 2.49 -3.60 -10.07
C TYR A 33 3.62 -4.38 -9.38
N SER A 34 3.28 -5.27 -8.44
CA SER A 34 4.26 -6.04 -7.66
C SER A 34 5.05 -7.08 -8.47
N THR A 35 4.68 -7.36 -9.71
CA THR A 35 5.38 -8.33 -10.56
C THR A 35 6.59 -7.73 -11.28
N PHE A 36 6.68 -6.40 -11.35
CA PHE A 36 7.78 -5.72 -12.03
C PHE A 36 9.03 -5.63 -11.15
N LYS A 37 10.16 -6.02 -11.69
CA LYS A 37 11.49 -5.79 -11.10
C LYS A 37 12.14 -4.52 -11.64
N SER A 38 11.80 -4.14 -12.85
CA SER A 38 12.29 -2.94 -13.52
C SER A 38 11.25 -2.42 -14.49
N TRP A 39 11.02 -1.13 -14.52
CA TRP A 39 10.13 -0.48 -15.49
C TRP A 39 10.66 -0.53 -16.93
N ARG A 40 11.95 -0.83 -17.11
CA ARG A 40 12.57 -1.07 -18.42
C ARG A 40 12.09 -2.36 -19.06
N ASP A 41 11.59 -3.31 -18.26
CA ASP A 41 11.08 -4.60 -18.73
C ASP A 41 9.71 -4.48 -19.37
N MET A 42 8.99 -3.34 -19.17
CA MET A 42 7.73 -3.08 -19.86
C MET A 42 7.98 -2.97 -21.36
N PRO A 43 7.30 -3.76 -22.21
CA PRO A 43 7.44 -3.70 -23.65
C PRO A 43 6.88 -2.41 -24.26
N GLY A 44 7.27 -2.12 -25.50
CA GLY A 44 6.75 -0.98 -26.27
C GLY A 44 7.17 0.39 -25.75
N SER A 45 6.59 1.43 -26.34
CA SER A 45 6.86 2.84 -26.03
C SER A 45 5.75 3.52 -25.22
N GLU A 46 4.61 2.86 -25.07
CA GLU A 46 3.47 3.37 -24.29
C GLU A 46 3.01 2.34 -23.26
N ALA A 47 2.45 2.83 -22.16
CA ALA A 47 1.93 2.01 -21.08
C ALA A 47 0.67 2.64 -20.47
N TYR A 48 -0.19 1.79 -19.94
CA TYR A 48 -1.41 2.16 -19.25
C TYR A 48 -1.36 1.64 -17.83
N VAL A 49 -1.73 2.48 -16.86
CA VAL A 49 -1.72 2.16 -15.43
C VAL A 49 -3.11 2.38 -14.87
N ILE A 50 -3.65 1.39 -14.20
CA ILE A 50 -4.96 1.43 -13.53
C ILE A 50 -4.72 1.53 -12.02
N GLY A 51 -5.19 2.63 -11.42
CA GLY A 51 -4.91 3.07 -10.06
C GLY A 51 -3.86 4.17 -10.01
N GLY A 52 -4.17 5.29 -9.38
CA GLY A 52 -3.39 6.53 -9.39
C GLY A 52 -2.82 6.94 -8.02
N TYR A 53 -2.87 6.05 -7.03
CA TYR A 53 -2.20 6.28 -5.74
C TYR A 53 -0.69 6.01 -5.82
N GLU A 54 -0.02 5.90 -4.69
CA GLU A 54 1.45 5.79 -4.59
C GLU A 54 2.07 4.79 -5.56
N SER A 55 1.51 3.56 -5.65
CA SER A 55 2.04 2.52 -6.54
C SER A 55 1.88 2.86 -8.01
N GLY A 56 0.72 3.42 -8.39
CA GLY A 56 0.44 3.77 -9.79
C GLY A 56 1.25 4.97 -10.27
N ILE A 57 1.36 5.99 -9.43
CA ILE A 57 2.18 7.16 -9.76
C ILE A 57 3.66 6.81 -9.74
N ASP A 58 4.13 5.94 -8.83
CA ASP A 58 5.52 5.45 -8.87
C ASP A 58 5.81 4.68 -10.16
N ALA A 59 4.89 3.80 -10.58
CA ALA A 59 4.98 3.10 -11.87
C ALA A 59 5.06 4.09 -13.04
N ALA A 60 4.16 5.07 -13.08
CA ALA A 60 4.13 6.06 -14.14
C ALA A 60 5.43 6.86 -14.25
N ILE A 61 5.94 7.34 -13.12
CA ILE A 61 7.23 8.06 -13.06
C ILE A 61 8.38 7.16 -13.53
N GLY A 62 8.41 5.92 -13.06
CA GLY A 62 9.42 4.94 -13.44
C GLY A 62 9.41 4.62 -14.93
N LEU A 63 8.24 4.48 -15.52
CA LEU A 63 8.03 4.25 -16.96
C LEU A 63 8.48 5.44 -17.81
N VAL A 64 8.16 6.67 -17.41
CA VAL A 64 8.63 7.88 -18.08
C VAL A 64 10.16 7.98 -18.01
N ASN A 65 10.76 7.68 -16.86
CA ASN A 65 12.21 7.62 -16.72
C ASN A 65 12.85 6.50 -17.57
N ALA A 66 12.07 5.48 -17.93
CA ALA A 66 12.46 4.44 -18.88
C ALA A 66 12.16 4.81 -20.35
N GLY A 67 11.74 6.06 -20.62
CA GLY A 67 11.52 6.60 -21.97
C GLY A 67 10.16 6.26 -22.58
N LYS A 68 9.14 5.96 -21.78
CA LYS A 68 7.80 5.61 -22.24
C LYS A 68 6.81 6.74 -22.03
N SER A 69 5.75 6.79 -22.83
CA SER A 69 4.56 7.58 -22.55
C SER A 69 3.57 6.76 -21.73
N VAL A 70 2.88 7.40 -20.79
CA VAL A 70 2.05 6.71 -19.80
C VAL A 70 0.71 7.41 -19.64
N THR A 71 -0.36 6.62 -19.64
CA THR A 71 -1.69 7.07 -19.23
C THR A 71 -2.06 6.39 -17.92
N VAL A 72 -2.44 7.18 -16.91
CA VAL A 72 -2.87 6.71 -15.60
C VAL A 72 -4.34 6.99 -15.42
N PHE A 73 -5.12 5.99 -15.04
CA PHE A 73 -6.54 6.10 -14.73
C PHE A 73 -6.75 5.99 -13.21
N ASP A 74 -7.61 6.84 -12.68
CA ASP A 74 -8.05 6.72 -11.29
C ASP A 74 -9.40 7.39 -11.06
N VAL A 75 -10.24 6.76 -10.25
CA VAL A 75 -11.60 7.25 -9.96
C VAL A 75 -11.57 8.47 -9.03
N ASP A 76 -10.65 8.52 -8.09
CA ASP A 76 -10.54 9.58 -7.08
C ASP A 76 -9.61 10.73 -7.50
N ALA A 77 -8.77 10.49 -8.51
CA ALA A 77 -7.77 11.45 -8.99
C ALA A 77 -6.85 12.01 -7.87
N PRO A 78 -6.19 11.16 -7.07
CA PRO A 78 -5.50 11.57 -5.82
C PRO A 78 -4.33 12.54 -6.04
N TRP A 79 -3.88 12.71 -7.26
CA TRP A 79 -2.86 13.71 -7.64
C TRP A 79 -3.34 15.16 -7.58
N GLY A 80 -4.66 15.38 -7.46
CA GLY A 80 -5.29 16.68 -7.28
C GLY A 80 -5.65 16.99 -5.83
N ASP A 81 -5.49 16.03 -4.94
CA ASP A 81 -5.82 16.16 -3.51
C ASP A 81 -4.58 16.66 -2.74
N ASP A 82 -4.78 17.67 -1.89
CA ASP A 82 -3.76 18.26 -1.02
C ASP A 82 -3.88 17.79 0.44
N HIS A 83 -4.66 16.72 0.69
CA HIS A 83 -4.81 16.14 2.01
C HIS A 83 -3.44 15.76 2.60
N LYS A 84 -3.21 16.09 3.86
CA LYS A 84 -1.90 15.88 4.50
C LYS A 84 -1.62 14.42 4.84
N ASP A 85 -2.65 13.60 5.04
CA ASP A 85 -2.49 12.18 5.31
C ASP A 85 -2.27 11.41 4.00
N PRO A 86 -1.07 10.83 3.79
CA PRO A 86 -0.75 10.09 2.58
C PRO A 86 -1.46 8.73 2.48
N SER A 87 -2.25 8.32 3.47
CA SER A 87 -3.18 7.21 3.31
C SER A 87 -4.45 7.60 2.55
N ARG A 88 -4.71 8.91 2.38
CA ARG A 88 -5.86 9.48 1.66
C ARG A 88 -5.48 10.19 0.37
N ALA A 89 -4.25 10.69 0.26
CA ALA A 89 -3.71 11.38 -0.90
C ALA A 89 -2.30 10.90 -1.21
N LEU A 90 -1.69 11.44 -2.25
CA LEU A 90 -0.27 11.16 -2.54
C LEU A 90 0.65 11.80 -1.50
N SER A 91 1.73 11.12 -1.14
CA SER A 91 2.75 11.69 -0.28
C SER A 91 3.39 12.93 -0.91
N PRO A 92 3.87 13.91 -0.10
CA PRO A 92 4.56 15.08 -0.61
C PRO A 92 5.75 14.73 -1.50
N PHE A 93 6.44 13.64 -1.21
CA PHE A 93 7.56 13.13 -2.01
C PHE A 93 7.09 12.67 -3.40
N THR A 94 5.99 11.90 -3.47
CA THR A 94 5.42 11.44 -4.74
C THR A 94 4.86 12.60 -5.54
N HIS A 95 4.18 13.56 -4.91
CA HIS A 95 3.74 14.78 -5.57
C HIS A 95 4.91 15.54 -6.22
N GLN A 96 6.06 15.68 -5.52
CA GLN A 96 7.22 16.36 -6.10
C GLN A 96 7.74 15.62 -7.32
N ARG A 97 7.93 14.31 -7.23
CA ARG A 97 8.39 13.46 -8.33
C ARG A 97 7.44 13.49 -9.54
N LEU A 98 6.13 13.47 -9.28
CA LEU A 98 5.11 13.58 -10.33
C LEU A 98 5.19 14.92 -11.05
N ARG A 99 5.31 16.04 -10.31
CA ARG A 99 5.49 17.37 -10.92
C ARG A 99 6.71 17.40 -11.85
N ASP A 100 7.81 16.81 -11.42
CA ASP A 100 9.04 16.78 -12.21
C ASP A 100 8.89 15.90 -13.47
N ALA A 101 8.28 14.71 -13.34
CA ALA A 101 8.05 13.80 -14.45
C ALA A 101 7.07 14.37 -15.49
N ARG A 102 6.04 15.12 -15.06
CA ARG A 102 5.08 15.78 -15.97
C ARG A 102 5.71 16.84 -16.89
N ARG A 103 6.88 17.37 -16.55
CA ARG A 103 7.59 18.32 -17.42
C ARG A 103 8.02 17.71 -18.76
N SER A 104 8.14 16.38 -18.82
CA SER A 104 8.42 15.67 -20.08
C SER A 104 7.26 15.68 -21.07
N GLY A 105 6.04 15.93 -20.61
CA GLY A 105 4.82 15.78 -21.39
C GLY A 105 4.41 14.33 -21.65
N ALA A 106 5.11 13.35 -21.09
CA ALA A 106 4.90 11.92 -21.33
C ALA A 106 3.92 11.25 -20.35
N ILE A 107 3.32 11.99 -19.41
CA ILE A 107 2.29 11.48 -18.49
C ILE A 107 0.95 12.15 -18.78
N THR A 108 -0.05 11.31 -19.05
CA THR A 108 -1.46 11.69 -19.11
C THR A 108 -2.15 11.15 -17.86
N LEU A 109 -2.91 12.00 -17.16
CA LEU A 109 -3.66 11.64 -15.95
C LEU A 109 -5.15 11.75 -16.28
N GLU A 110 -5.83 10.61 -16.38
CA GLU A 110 -7.28 10.48 -16.60
C GLU A 110 -7.94 10.30 -15.22
N GLY A 111 -8.27 11.42 -14.58
CA GLY A 111 -8.96 11.45 -13.29
C GLY A 111 -10.47 11.28 -13.44
N HIS A 112 -11.10 10.81 -12.36
CA HIS A 112 -12.53 10.51 -12.30
C HIS A 112 -12.97 9.53 -13.39
N GLU A 113 -12.06 8.60 -13.71
CA GLU A 113 -12.27 7.55 -14.70
C GLU A 113 -12.19 6.18 -14.02
N GLU A 114 -13.34 5.56 -13.84
CA GLU A 114 -13.45 4.21 -13.30
C GLU A 114 -13.22 3.19 -14.41
N ILE A 115 -12.17 2.39 -14.30
CA ILE A 115 -11.96 1.26 -15.20
C ILE A 115 -12.70 0.05 -14.65
N VAL A 116 -13.62 -0.51 -15.46
CA VAL A 116 -14.53 -1.58 -15.02
C VAL A 116 -14.18 -2.94 -15.60
N ALA A 117 -13.49 -3.00 -16.75
CA ALA A 117 -13.11 -4.27 -17.35
C ALA A 117 -11.89 -4.15 -18.26
N LEU A 118 -11.22 -5.30 -18.44
CA LEU A 118 -10.20 -5.55 -19.46
C LEU A 118 -10.68 -6.66 -20.38
N GLU A 119 -10.56 -6.45 -21.68
CA GLU A 119 -10.91 -7.44 -22.68
C GLU A 119 -9.71 -7.74 -23.58
N LYS A 120 -9.39 -9.02 -23.75
CA LYS A 120 -8.31 -9.44 -24.65
C LYS A 120 -8.76 -9.29 -26.09
N GLU A 121 -7.95 -8.59 -26.90
CA GLU A 121 -8.14 -8.45 -28.35
C GLU A 121 -6.92 -8.98 -29.11
N GLU A 122 -7.06 -9.05 -30.45
CA GLU A 122 -5.97 -9.51 -31.33
C GLU A 122 -4.75 -8.59 -31.21
N ASP A 123 -4.97 -7.26 -31.19
CA ASP A 123 -3.95 -6.24 -31.20
C ASP A 123 -3.56 -5.72 -29.81
N GLY A 124 -4.07 -6.34 -28.73
CA GLY A 124 -3.75 -5.86 -27.39
C GLY A 124 -4.77 -6.21 -26.31
N VAL A 125 -4.98 -5.25 -25.42
CA VAL A 125 -5.97 -5.31 -24.35
C VAL A 125 -6.82 -4.05 -24.40
N ARG A 126 -8.12 -4.21 -24.54
CA ARG A 126 -9.09 -3.11 -24.44
C ARG A 126 -9.37 -2.83 -22.98
N ILE A 127 -9.20 -1.58 -22.59
CA ILE A 127 -9.49 -1.03 -21.27
C ILE A 127 -10.85 -0.35 -21.36
N LEU A 128 -11.82 -0.74 -20.54
CA LEU A 128 -13.18 -0.23 -20.57
C LEU A 128 -13.45 0.67 -19.36
N GLY A 129 -13.85 1.91 -19.62
CA GLY A 129 -14.32 2.85 -18.61
C GLY A 129 -15.81 2.67 -18.32
N GLY A 130 -16.23 2.89 -17.09
CA GLY A 130 -17.62 2.81 -16.64
C GLY A 130 -18.56 3.83 -17.32
N ASN A 131 -18.00 4.89 -17.89
CA ASN A 131 -18.71 5.92 -18.66
C ASN A 131 -18.85 5.60 -20.16
N GLY A 132 -18.44 4.39 -20.61
CA GLY A 132 -18.47 3.95 -21.98
C GLY A 132 -17.27 4.37 -22.84
N ARG A 133 -16.28 5.06 -22.28
CA ARG A 133 -14.99 5.29 -22.96
C ARG A 133 -14.19 3.99 -23.02
N SER A 134 -13.31 3.89 -24.00
CA SER A 134 -12.37 2.76 -24.06
C SER A 134 -11.03 3.16 -24.67
N TRP A 135 -10.01 2.39 -24.29
CA TRP A 135 -8.63 2.56 -24.79
C TRP A 135 -8.09 1.20 -25.21
N LEU A 136 -7.30 1.17 -26.26
CA LEU A 136 -6.58 -0.04 -26.65
C LEU A 136 -5.13 0.06 -26.20
N SER A 137 -4.75 -0.79 -25.26
CA SER A 137 -3.37 -0.95 -24.83
C SER A 137 -2.69 -2.02 -25.69
N PRO A 138 -1.54 -1.75 -26.35
CA PRO A 138 -0.85 -2.76 -27.16
C PRO A 138 -0.26 -3.89 -26.32
N HIS A 139 -0.12 -3.67 -25.02
CA HIS A 139 0.39 -4.65 -24.05
C HIS A 139 -0.53 -4.73 -22.84
N ALA A 140 -0.34 -5.71 -21.97
CA ALA A 140 -1.07 -5.81 -20.72
C ALA A 140 -0.91 -4.51 -19.90
N PRO A 141 -2.00 -3.85 -19.47
CA PRO A 141 -1.92 -2.67 -18.61
C PRO A 141 -1.37 -3.05 -17.23
N ILE A 142 -0.81 -2.07 -16.53
CA ILE A 142 -0.31 -2.25 -15.17
C ILE A 142 -1.46 -2.03 -14.19
N LEU A 143 -1.69 -3.02 -13.32
CA LEU A 143 -2.67 -2.95 -12.26
C LEU A 143 -2.00 -2.46 -10.97
N ALA A 144 -2.23 -1.22 -10.61
CA ALA A 144 -1.84 -0.61 -9.35
C ALA A 144 -3.05 -0.59 -8.39
N THR A 145 -3.77 -1.68 -8.34
CA THR A 145 -5.05 -1.88 -7.66
C THR A 145 -4.91 -2.29 -6.19
N GLY A 146 -3.71 -2.11 -5.64
CA GLY A 146 -3.42 -2.34 -4.23
C GLY A 146 -3.17 -3.82 -3.89
N PHE A 147 -3.37 -4.12 -2.62
CA PHE A 147 -3.03 -5.42 -2.04
C PHE A 147 -4.16 -5.90 -1.13
N THR A 148 -4.31 -7.20 -1.01
CA THR A 148 -5.15 -7.82 0.02
C THR A 148 -4.39 -7.94 1.33
N THR A 149 -5.06 -8.44 2.38
CA THR A 149 -4.42 -8.57 3.69
C THR A 149 -3.23 -9.53 3.71
N GLY A 150 -2.11 -9.10 4.26
CA GLY A 150 -0.93 -9.94 4.51
C GLY A 150 -1.11 -10.90 5.68
N THR A 151 -2.18 -10.75 6.46
CA THR A 151 -2.54 -11.68 7.54
C THR A 151 -3.37 -12.88 7.04
N ARG A 152 -3.73 -12.93 5.74
CA ARG A 152 -4.53 -14.02 5.15
C ARG A 152 -4.04 -15.43 5.50
N PRO A 153 -2.72 -15.75 5.51
CA PRO A 153 -2.24 -17.09 5.87
C PRO A 153 -2.50 -17.50 7.32
N ILE A 154 -2.77 -16.52 8.20
CA ILE A 154 -2.99 -16.70 9.64
C ILE A 154 -4.26 -15.98 10.11
N VAL A 155 -5.24 -15.83 9.22
CA VAL A 155 -6.49 -15.10 9.49
C VAL A 155 -7.21 -15.56 10.75
N GLN A 156 -7.16 -16.84 11.05
CA GLN A 156 -7.78 -17.46 12.24
C GLN A 156 -7.15 -17.03 13.57
N TRP A 157 -6.03 -16.33 13.56
CA TRP A 157 -5.32 -15.88 14.75
C TRP A 157 -5.51 -14.39 15.04
N PHE A 158 -6.40 -13.72 14.30
CA PHE A 158 -6.83 -12.34 14.53
C PHE A 158 -8.35 -12.24 14.54
N ASP A 159 -8.88 -11.35 15.36
CA ASP A 159 -10.21 -10.79 15.17
C ASP A 159 -10.13 -9.65 14.15
N TYR A 160 -11.22 -9.36 13.45
CA TYR A 160 -11.26 -8.33 12.42
C TYR A 160 -12.41 -7.35 12.69
N GLY A 161 -12.14 -6.06 12.52
CA GLY A 161 -13.14 -5.01 12.58
C GLY A 161 -13.95 -4.86 11.28
N ASP A 162 -14.88 -3.93 11.28
CA ASP A 162 -15.83 -3.68 10.17
C ASP A 162 -15.13 -3.32 8.84
N HIS A 163 -13.89 -2.81 8.90
CA HIS A 163 -13.09 -2.45 7.72
C HIS A 163 -12.14 -3.58 7.26
N GLY A 164 -12.28 -4.79 7.81
CA GLY A 164 -11.45 -5.93 7.45
C GLY A 164 -9.99 -5.83 7.92
N LEU A 165 -9.68 -4.92 8.85
CA LEU A 165 -8.37 -4.79 9.47
C LEU A 165 -8.31 -5.59 10.76
N PRO A 166 -7.13 -6.18 11.12
CA PRO A 166 -6.95 -6.90 12.37
C PRO A 166 -7.21 -6.01 13.58
N LEU A 167 -7.95 -6.54 14.57
CA LEU A 167 -8.13 -5.91 15.87
C LEU A 167 -6.91 -6.20 16.74
N LEU A 168 -6.31 -5.13 17.26
CA LEU A 168 -5.07 -5.18 18.01
C LEU A 168 -5.22 -4.49 19.36
N THR A 169 -4.45 -4.96 20.34
CA THR A 169 -4.25 -4.22 21.58
C THR A 169 -3.43 -2.94 21.32
N PRO A 170 -3.38 -1.99 22.27
CA PRO A 170 -2.50 -0.82 22.13
C PRO A 170 -1.01 -1.13 21.90
N GLN A 171 -0.58 -2.37 22.12
CA GLN A 171 0.78 -2.85 21.88
C GLN A 171 0.92 -3.64 20.56
N ASP A 172 -0.06 -3.58 19.68
CA ASP A 172 -0.09 -4.29 18.39
C ASP A 172 -0.12 -5.82 18.53
N GLU A 173 -0.60 -6.33 19.67
CA GLU A 173 -0.84 -7.75 19.90
C GLU A 173 -2.23 -8.13 19.41
N SER A 174 -2.39 -9.33 18.84
CA SER A 174 -3.68 -9.89 18.45
C SER A 174 -4.62 -9.96 19.64
N THR A 175 -5.88 -9.56 19.46
CA THR A 175 -6.95 -9.74 20.47
C THR A 175 -7.38 -11.20 20.58
N ALA A 176 -7.21 -12.00 19.51
CA ALA A 176 -7.60 -13.40 19.47
C ALA A 176 -6.52 -14.36 20.00
N LEU A 177 -5.25 -14.03 19.83
CA LEU A 177 -4.13 -14.91 20.21
C LEU A 177 -3.05 -14.14 20.96
N PRO A 178 -3.01 -14.25 22.32
CA PRO A 178 -1.93 -13.67 23.11
C PRO A 178 -0.55 -14.18 22.70
N GLY A 179 0.43 -13.29 22.66
CA GLY A 179 1.80 -13.59 22.22
C GLY A 179 2.02 -13.41 20.72
N LEU A 180 0.98 -13.17 19.93
CA LEU A 180 1.09 -12.85 18.50
C LEU A 180 1.00 -11.34 18.29
N PHE A 181 2.02 -10.74 17.71
CA PHE A 181 2.11 -9.32 17.39
C PHE A 181 2.09 -9.10 15.89
N LEU A 182 1.42 -8.04 15.45
CA LEU A 182 1.43 -7.57 14.05
C LEU A 182 2.34 -6.37 13.93
N VAL A 183 3.21 -6.35 12.92
CA VAL A 183 3.96 -5.17 12.53
C VAL A 183 3.88 -4.96 11.03
N GLY A 184 3.76 -3.71 10.61
CA GLY A 184 3.70 -3.37 9.19
C GLY A 184 2.46 -2.57 8.80
N PRO A 185 2.13 -2.55 7.49
CA PRO A 185 1.18 -1.62 6.92
C PRO A 185 -0.30 -1.86 7.29
N GLU A 186 -0.63 -2.97 7.93
CA GLU A 186 -2.00 -3.31 8.35
C GLU A 186 -2.27 -2.99 9.82
N VAL A 187 -1.29 -2.47 10.54
CA VAL A 187 -1.52 -1.95 11.89
C VAL A 187 -2.44 -0.75 11.81
N SER A 188 -3.52 -0.78 12.59
CA SER A 188 -4.46 0.34 12.70
C SER A 188 -4.93 0.53 14.13
N HIS A 189 -5.14 1.78 14.53
CA HIS A 189 -5.70 2.18 15.81
C HIS A 189 -6.61 3.38 15.63
N ASN A 190 -7.75 3.39 16.31
CA ASN A 190 -8.72 4.51 16.30
C ASN A 190 -9.10 4.98 14.88
N GLY A 191 -9.18 4.06 13.91
CA GLY A 191 -9.49 4.39 12.52
C GLY A 191 -8.32 4.92 11.68
N HIS A 192 -7.12 5.07 12.27
CA HIS A 192 -5.90 5.47 11.55
C HIS A 192 -5.08 4.25 11.14
N LEU A 193 -4.75 4.18 9.85
CA LEU A 193 -3.95 3.13 9.26
C LEU A 193 -2.48 3.55 9.21
N PHE A 194 -1.60 2.68 9.71
CA PHE A 194 -0.15 2.90 9.69
C PHE A 194 0.48 2.33 8.40
N CYS A 195 -0.09 2.66 7.23
CA CYS A 195 0.24 2.02 5.95
C CYS A 195 1.63 2.34 5.38
N PHE A 196 2.27 3.41 5.83
CA PHE A 196 3.61 3.81 5.36
C PHE A 196 4.70 3.42 6.34
N ILE A 197 5.91 3.13 5.83
CA ILE A 197 7.03 2.73 6.67
C ILE A 197 7.37 3.76 7.75
N TYR A 198 7.29 5.03 7.45
CA TYR A 198 7.56 6.08 8.44
C TYR A 198 6.47 6.17 9.52
N LYS A 199 5.25 5.67 9.27
CA LYS A 199 4.19 5.50 10.27
C LYS A 199 4.40 4.21 11.07
N PHE A 200 4.37 3.03 10.42
CA PHE A 200 4.40 1.76 11.16
C PHE A 200 5.75 1.47 11.83
N ARG A 201 6.88 2.01 11.35
CA ARG A 201 8.17 1.84 12.03
C ARG A 201 8.17 2.37 13.46
N GLN A 202 7.34 3.37 13.76
CA GLN A 202 7.20 3.93 15.10
C GLN A 202 6.58 2.95 16.08
N ARG A 203 5.91 1.91 15.59
CA ARG A 203 5.28 0.85 16.38
C ARG A 203 6.25 -0.29 16.74
N PHE A 204 7.39 -0.39 16.05
CA PHE A 204 8.35 -1.47 16.32
C PHE A 204 8.90 -1.44 17.75
N ALA A 205 9.21 -0.25 18.27
CA ALA A 205 9.67 -0.09 19.65
C ALA A 205 8.57 -0.44 20.67
N VAL A 206 7.30 -0.19 20.33
CA VAL A 206 6.16 -0.56 21.19
C VAL A 206 6.05 -2.07 21.34
N VAL A 207 6.10 -2.81 20.22
CA VAL A 207 6.09 -4.28 20.21
C VAL A 207 7.32 -4.84 20.94
N ALA A 208 8.50 -4.29 20.64
CA ALA A 208 9.75 -4.70 21.30
C ALA A 208 9.68 -4.53 22.82
N ARG A 209 9.16 -3.38 23.30
CA ARG A 209 8.97 -3.11 24.72
C ARG A 209 7.98 -4.09 25.37
N ALA A 210 6.86 -4.36 24.70
CA ALA A 210 5.86 -5.28 25.23
C ALA A 210 6.44 -6.70 25.44
N ILE A 211 7.16 -7.21 24.44
CA ILE A 211 7.79 -8.54 24.51
C ILE A 211 8.92 -8.56 25.54
N ALA A 212 9.88 -7.63 25.45
CA ALA A 212 11.03 -7.57 26.33
C ALA A 212 10.64 -7.38 27.81
N GLY A 213 9.65 -6.53 28.08
CA GLY A 213 9.12 -6.33 29.41
C GLY A 213 8.51 -7.60 30.03
N ARG A 214 7.76 -8.38 29.22
CA ARG A 214 7.20 -9.68 29.65
C ARG A 214 8.30 -10.72 29.91
N MET A 215 9.42 -10.61 29.22
CA MET A 215 10.60 -11.46 29.44
C MET A 215 11.48 -10.98 30.57
N GLY A 216 11.17 -9.87 31.24
CA GLY A 216 11.96 -9.29 32.32
C GLY A 216 13.25 -8.62 31.85
N ALA A 217 13.37 -8.29 30.56
CA ALA A 217 14.52 -7.59 30.02
C ALA A 217 14.42 -6.07 30.26
N ASP A 218 15.58 -5.40 30.33
CA ASP A 218 15.65 -3.94 30.43
C ASP A 218 15.21 -3.31 29.10
N THR A 219 14.24 -2.40 29.17
CA THR A 219 13.68 -1.69 28.01
C THR A 219 14.06 -0.21 27.97
N ALA A 220 14.93 0.25 28.88
CA ALA A 220 15.29 1.68 28.97
C ALA A 220 15.87 2.24 27.66
N TYR A 221 16.63 1.42 26.93
CA TYR A 221 17.21 1.81 25.63
C TYR A 221 16.16 2.15 24.57
N LEU A 222 14.94 1.65 24.68
CA LEU A 222 13.88 1.94 23.70
C LEU A 222 13.42 3.40 23.74
N GLU A 223 13.65 4.12 24.88
CA GLU A 223 13.33 5.53 24.97
C GLU A 223 14.16 6.39 24.00
N LEU A 224 15.37 5.95 23.61
CA LEU A 224 16.19 6.63 22.60
C LEU A 224 15.50 6.73 21.23
N TYR A 225 14.58 5.83 20.95
CA TYR A 225 13.82 5.87 19.69
C TYR A 225 12.76 6.96 19.69
N ARG A 226 12.31 7.44 20.85
CA ARG A 226 11.32 8.52 20.96
C ARG A 226 11.85 9.83 20.38
N ASP A 227 13.10 10.17 20.69
CA ASP A 227 13.76 11.39 20.20
C ASP A 227 13.95 11.38 18.67
N ASN A 228 13.86 10.22 18.04
CA ASN A 228 14.02 10.01 16.60
C ASN A 228 12.69 9.77 15.87
N ASN A 229 11.53 10.03 16.48
CA ASN A 229 10.21 9.73 15.95
C ASN A 229 10.06 8.27 15.48
N MET A 230 10.62 7.33 16.27
CA MET A 230 10.56 5.90 16.02
C MET A 230 9.92 5.13 17.18
N TYR A 231 9.19 5.83 18.06
CA TYR A 231 8.48 5.25 19.19
C TYR A 231 7.20 6.03 19.48
N LEU A 232 6.07 5.51 19.03
CA LEU A 232 4.73 6.08 19.22
C LEU A 232 3.88 5.10 20.01
N ASP A 233 3.79 5.28 21.32
CA ASP A 233 2.94 4.49 22.22
C ASP A 233 1.68 5.25 22.66
N ASP A 234 1.69 6.58 22.59
CA ASP A 234 0.52 7.41 22.82
C ASP A 234 -0.29 7.51 21.52
N LEU A 235 -1.45 6.88 21.49
CA LEU A 235 -2.37 6.88 20.36
C LEU A 235 -3.43 7.96 20.45
N ALA A 236 -3.37 8.84 21.44
CA ALA A 236 -4.35 9.93 21.60
C ALA A 236 -4.28 10.93 20.43
N CYS A 237 -3.11 11.09 19.79
CA CYS A 237 -2.97 11.91 18.59
C CYS A 237 -3.71 11.31 17.38
N CYS A 238 -4.11 10.05 17.43
CA CYS A 238 -4.83 9.36 16.37
C CYS A 238 -6.36 9.55 16.45
N ASP A 239 -6.86 10.30 17.43
CA ASP A 239 -8.30 10.55 17.58
C ASP A 239 -8.81 11.75 16.78
N ASP A 240 -7.91 12.54 16.19
CA ASP A 240 -8.23 13.75 15.41
C ASP A 240 -7.84 13.58 13.93
N ASP A 241 -8.66 14.15 13.02
CA ASP A 241 -8.34 14.31 11.57
C ASP A 241 -7.04 15.13 11.30
N LYS A 242 -6.34 15.50 12.35
CA LYS A 242 -5.10 16.31 12.35
C LYS A 242 -3.84 15.50 12.60
N CYS A 243 -3.89 14.16 12.46
CA CYS A 243 -2.72 13.33 12.68
C CYS A 243 -1.57 13.78 11.77
N LEU A 244 -0.50 14.30 12.39
CA LEU A 244 0.76 14.71 11.74
C LEU A 244 1.85 13.63 11.88
N CYS A 245 1.43 12.41 12.14
CA CYS A 245 2.33 11.27 12.32
C CYS A 245 3.08 10.90 11.04
#